data_2a92b9adcdfb804834086479d4a0a9a7
#
_entry.id   2a92b9adcdfb804834086479d4a0a9a7
#
_cell.length_a   1.000
_cell.length_b   1.000
_cell.length_c   1.000
_cell.angle_alpha   90.00
_cell.angle_beta   90.00
_cell.angle_gamma   90.00
#
_symmetry.space_group_name_H-M   'P 1'
#
loop_
_entity.id
_entity.type
_entity.pdbx_description
1 polymer ?
#
loop_
_entity_poly.entity_id
_entity_poly.type
_entity_poly.pdbx_seq_one_letter_code
_entity_poly.pdbx_strand_id
1 'polypeptide(L)'
;MSPHLENCCLRLSANVAYQHAAKDIEYITGITVPAKTQQRLVHYQKFEQPYATADITELSADGGKARLITPFGEKSEWKDYKAIVSEAGIVASFDRNDIIIDWANKQPLAKPVTCLADGHDGVWNIFKEISCQQDRREILDWYHLNENLQKVGGSIKRLKQAETYLWQGNVKSAIALFIQLKKKPAVNFCKYLEKHKERIINYEVFQRNDICSIGSGAVESGIKQIGRRIKISGASWKSEHIGQVLAHRCAYLNGLIGRPPKTAQV
;
A
#
# COMPACT_ATOMS: atom_id res chain seq x y z
N MET A 1 -4.14 -15.04 30.66
CA MET A 1 -5.01 -13.89 30.28
C MET A 1 -6.26 -14.47 29.65
N SER A 2 -7.44 -13.89 29.86
CA SER A 2 -8.63 -14.36 29.16
C SER A 2 -8.57 -13.99 27.67
N PRO A 3 -9.19 -14.78 26.76
CA PRO A 3 -9.20 -14.45 25.33
C PRO A 3 -9.78 -13.07 25.03
N HIS A 4 -10.79 -12.64 25.79
CA HIS A 4 -11.38 -11.31 25.64
C HIS A 4 -10.38 -10.19 25.96
N LEU A 5 -9.67 -10.28 27.10
CA LEU A 5 -8.67 -9.30 27.52
C LEU A 5 -7.49 -9.26 26.53
N GLU A 6 -7.08 -10.42 26.01
CA GLU A 6 -6.05 -10.51 24.98
C GLU A 6 -6.48 -9.77 23.69
N ASN A 7 -7.70 -9.98 23.24
CA ASN A 7 -8.26 -9.27 22.09
C ASN A 7 -8.33 -7.75 22.32
N CYS A 8 -8.70 -7.30 23.52
CA CYS A 8 -8.68 -5.88 23.89
C CYS A 8 -7.25 -5.30 23.80
N CYS A 9 -6.26 -6.02 24.34
CA CYS A 9 -4.85 -5.63 24.26
C CYS A 9 -4.37 -5.51 22.82
N LEU A 10 -4.67 -6.50 21.98
CA LEU A 10 -4.31 -6.50 20.55
C LEU A 10 -4.98 -5.34 19.80
N ARG A 11 -6.29 -5.10 20.03
CA ARG A 11 -7.01 -4.01 19.34
C ARG A 11 -6.47 -2.63 19.72
N LEU A 12 -6.18 -2.37 20.98
CA LEU A 12 -5.61 -1.09 21.41
C LEU A 12 -4.17 -0.93 20.92
N SER A 13 -3.34 -1.96 21.07
CA SER A 13 -1.94 -1.96 20.62
C SER A 13 -1.80 -1.80 19.09
N ALA A 14 -2.86 -2.10 18.31
CA ALA A 14 -2.87 -1.85 16.88
C ALA A 14 -2.98 -0.35 16.52
N ASN A 15 -3.42 0.49 17.45
CA ASN A 15 -3.73 1.91 17.20
C ASN A 15 -2.79 2.87 17.91
N VAL A 16 -2.32 2.52 19.12
CA VAL A 16 -1.52 3.40 19.96
C VAL A 16 -0.22 2.73 20.40
N ALA A 17 0.69 3.50 21.02
CA ALA A 17 1.90 2.94 21.60
C ALA A 17 1.57 1.95 22.74
N TYR A 18 2.39 0.91 22.93
CA TYR A 18 2.15 -0.13 23.95
C TYR A 18 1.96 0.43 25.36
N GLN A 19 2.65 1.54 25.70
CA GLN A 19 2.49 2.20 27.00
C GLN A 19 1.11 2.85 27.14
N HIS A 20 0.59 3.46 26.09
CA HIS A 20 -0.76 4.05 26.10
C HIS A 20 -1.81 2.94 26.12
N ALA A 21 -1.64 1.90 25.29
CA ALA A 21 -2.53 0.76 25.33
C ALA A 21 -2.61 0.10 26.71
N ALA A 22 -1.50 0.04 27.46
CA ALA A 22 -1.49 -0.48 28.84
C ALA A 22 -2.34 0.38 29.78
N LYS A 23 -2.23 1.71 29.69
CA LYS A 23 -3.04 2.65 30.49
C LYS A 23 -4.51 2.57 30.12
N ASP A 24 -4.82 2.49 28.83
CA ASP A 24 -6.21 2.40 28.36
C ASP A 24 -6.87 1.10 28.81
N ILE A 25 -6.16 -0.05 28.75
CA ILE A 25 -6.65 -1.33 29.27
C ILE A 25 -6.95 -1.24 30.76
N GLU A 26 -6.02 -0.71 31.55
CA GLU A 26 -6.19 -0.55 33.01
C GLU A 26 -7.39 0.34 33.32
N TYR A 27 -7.52 1.47 32.62
CA TYR A 27 -8.65 2.39 32.80
C TYR A 27 -10.01 1.76 32.45
N ILE A 28 -10.07 1.01 31.33
CA ILE A 28 -11.33 0.43 30.86
C ILE A 28 -11.73 -0.81 31.67
N THR A 29 -10.77 -1.64 32.06
CA THR A 29 -11.04 -2.98 32.62
C THR A 29 -10.70 -3.12 34.10
N GLY A 30 -9.99 -2.16 34.68
CA GLY A 30 -9.40 -2.27 36.04
C GLY A 30 -8.26 -3.29 36.13
N ILE A 31 -7.80 -3.88 35.03
CA ILE A 31 -6.79 -4.93 34.99
C ILE A 31 -5.48 -4.35 34.43
N THR A 32 -4.40 -4.43 35.24
CA THR A 32 -3.08 -3.99 34.79
C THR A 32 -2.44 -5.04 33.87
N VAL A 33 -2.20 -4.67 32.60
CA VAL A 33 -1.44 -5.46 31.64
C VAL A 33 -0.23 -4.65 31.18
N PRO A 34 0.99 -4.98 31.64
CA PRO A 34 2.19 -4.19 31.32
C PRO A 34 2.43 -4.04 29.82
N ALA A 35 2.97 -2.89 29.42
CA ALA A 35 3.31 -2.60 28.01
C ALA A 35 4.20 -3.67 27.38
N LYS A 36 5.14 -4.24 28.14
CA LYS A 36 6.00 -5.34 27.69
C LYS A 36 5.22 -6.62 27.37
N THR A 37 4.17 -6.91 28.14
CA THR A 37 3.28 -8.05 27.89
C THR A 37 2.48 -7.81 26.59
N GLN A 38 1.93 -6.62 26.40
CA GLN A 38 1.23 -6.28 25.15
C GLN A 38 2.16 -6.32 23.93
N GLN A 39 3.40 -5.84 24.06
CA GLN A 39 4.41 -5.99 23.02
C GLN A 39 4.67 -7.47 22.69
N ARG A 40 4.82 -8.33 23.72
CA ARG A 40 5.02 -9.78 23.52
C ARG A 40 3.82 -10.42 22.82
N LEU A 41 2.60 -10.08 23.19
CA LEU A 41 1.39 -10.57 22.49
C LEU A 41 1.46 -10.27 20.99
N VAL A 42 1.77 -9.04 20.62
CA VAL A 42 1.89 -8.66 19.21
C VAL A 42 3.03 -9.41 18.53
N HIS A 43 4.18 -9.59 19.17
CA HIS A 43 5.35 -10.20 18.54
C HIS A 43 5.25 -11.72 18.38
N TYR A 44 4.47 -12.41 19.22
CA TYR A 44 4.35 -13.87 19.18
C TYR A 44 3.04 -14.36 18.58
N GLN A 45 2.04 -13.47 18.41
CA GLN A 45 0.77 -13.83 17.80
C GLN A 45 0.93 -14.04 16.28
N LYS A 46 0.37 -15.15 15.77
CA LYS A 46 0.21 -15.33 14.33
C LYS A 46 -1.08 -14.64 13.88
N PHE A 47 -0.95 -13.67 13.00
CA PHE A 47 -2.09 -12.94 12.44
C PHE A 47 -2.53 -13.56 11.12
N GLU A 48 -3.84 -13.77 10.98
CA GLU A 48 -4.45 -14.23 9.74
C GLU A 48 -4.41 -13.10 8.70
N GLN A 49 -4.30 -13.51 7.44
CA GLN A 49 -4.44 -12.62 6.30
C GLN A 49 -5.87 -12.70 5.76
N PRO A 50 -6.42 -11.63 5.18
CA PRO A 50 -7.75 -11.65 4.58
C PRO A 50 -7.77 -12.58 3.37
N TYR A 51 -8.93 -13.18 3.11
CA TYR A 51 -9.19 -14.00 1.94
C TYR A 51 -10.50 -13.55 1.29
N ALA A 52 -10.49 -13.39 -0.03
CA ALA A 52 -11.65 -12.97 -0.80
C ALA A 52 -12.67 -14.11 -0.94
N THR A 53 -13.95 -13.77 -0.84
CA THR A 53 -15.06 -14.71 -1.08
C THR A 53 -15.60 -14.64 -2.51
N ALA A 54 -15.12 -13.67 -3.30
CA ALA A 54 -15.42 -13.46 -4.72
C ALA A 54 -14.13 -13.12 -5.46
N ASP A 55 -14.17 -13.13 -6.78
CA ASP A 55 -13.00 -12.78 -7.60
C ASP A 55 -12.54 -11.34 -7.34
N ILE A 56 -11.24 -11.19 -7.11
CA ILE A 56 -10.59 -9.89 -6.98
C ILE A 56 -10.38 -9.31 -8.38
N THR A 57 -10.97 -8.16 -8.63
CA THR A 57 -10.90 -7.48 -9.93
C THR A 57 -9.76 -6.48 -10.00
N GLU A 58 -9.32 -5.97 -8.82
CA GLU A 58 -8.30 -4.94 -8.74
C GLU A 58 -7.33 -5.15 -7.57
N LEU A 59 -6.05 -4.98 -7.85
CA LEU A 59 -4.94 -4.93 -6.89
C LEU A 59 -4.27 -3.56 -7.01
N SER A 60 -4.26 -2.80 -5.93
CA SER A 60 -3.50 -1.55 -5.85
C SER A 60 -2.30 -1.74 -4.93
N ALA A 61 -1.10 -1.34 -5.36
CA ALA A 61 0.11 -1.47 -4.55
C ALA A 61 0.87 -0.17 -4.42
N ASP A 62 1.42 0.07 -3.24
CA ASP A 62 2.22 1.25 -2.90
C ASP A 62 3.18 0.95 -1.75
N GLY A 63 4.04 1.91 -1.40
CA GLY A 63 5.02 1.82 -0.33
C GLY A 63 4.85 2.87 0.75
N GLY A 64 5.23 2.50 1.95
CA GLY A 64 5.39 3.42 3.08
C GLY A 64 6.76 3.29 3.70
N LYS A 65 7.09 4.19 4.64
CA LYS A 65 8.39 4.18 5.34
C LYS A 65 8.21 3.91 6.82
N ALA A 66 9.08 3.08 7.38
CA ALA A 66 9.24 2.84 8.80
C ALA A 66 10.59 3.37 9.27
N ARG A 67 10.61 4.03 10.44
CA ARG A 67 11.84 4.51 11.08
C ARG A 67 12.48 3.38 11.86
N LEU A 68 13.76 3.12 11.62
CA LEU A 68 14.54 2.14 12.35
C LEU A 68 15.17 2.73 13.61
N ILE A 69 15.43 1.86 14.58
CA ILE A 69 16.30 2.16 15.71
C ILE A 69 17.74 2.15 15.19
N THR A 70 18.44 3.26 15.36
CA THR A 70 19.85 3.43 15.03
C THR A 70 20.66 3.59 16.34
N PRO A 71 21.96 3.30 16.34
CA PRO A 71 22.84 3.58 17.46
C PRO A 71 22.78 5.05 17.90
N PHE A 72 23.08 5.28 19.18
CA PHE A 72 23.08 6.64 19.72
C PHE A 72 24.08 7.54 18.98
N GLY A 73 23.62 8.73 18.59
CA GLY A 73 24.42 9.69 17.80
C GLY A 73 24.35 9.52 16.28
N GLU A 74 23.77 8.44 15.77
CA GLU A 74 23.58 8.24 14.33
C GLU A 74 22.27 8.85 13.81
N LYS A 75 22.27 9.17 12.50
CA LYS A 75 21.08 9.69 11.84
C LYS A 75 20.00 8.61 11.78
N SER A 76 18.73 9.03 11.92
CA SER A 76 17.59 8.14 11.76
C SER A 76 17.57 7.49 10.38
N GLU A 77 17.48 6.16 10.33
CA GLU A 77 17.32 5.40 9.12
C GLU A 77 15.82 5.15 8.85
N TRP A 78 15.42 5.32 7.59
CA TRP A 78 14.06 5.04 7.13
C TRP A 78 14.11 3.98 6.03
N LYS A 79 13.40 2.88 6.23
CA LYS A 79 13.27 1.83 5.21
C LYS A 79 11.84 1.69 4.72
N ASP A 80 11.71 1.29 3.46
CA ASP A 80 10.40 1.13 2.83
C ASP A 80 9.76 -0.22 3.22
N TYR A 81 8.46 -0.19 3.47
CA TYR A 81 7.60 -1.36 3.42
C TYR A 81 6.67 -1.26 2.21
N LYS A 82 6.14 -2.39 1.75
CA LYS A 82 5.18 -2.45 0.64
C LYS A 82 3.85 -2.98 1.15
N ALA A 83 2.76 -2.51 0.52
CA ALA A 83 1.42 -3.00 0.79
C ALA A 83 0.65 -3.19 -0.52
N ILE A 84 -0.27 -4.17 -0.50
CA ILE A 84 -1.29 -4.38 -1.51
C ILE A 84 -2.65 -4.20 -0.84
N VAL A 85 -3.54 -3.51 -1.53
CA VAL A 85 -4.95 -3.36 -1.18
C VAL A 85 -5.80 -3.95 -2.30
N SER A 86 -6.84 -4.66 -1.94
CA SER A 86 -7.85 -5.23 -2.83
C SER A 86 -9.20 -5.28 -2.13
N GLU A 87 -10.20 -5.85 -2.79
CA GLU A 87 -11.52 -6.14 -2.21
C GLU A 87 -11.43 -7.11 -1.01
N ALA A 88 -10.39 -7.96 -0.94
CA ALA A 88 -10.16 -8.83 0.21
C ALA A 88 -9.70 -8.06 1.46
N GLY A 89 -9.03 -6.93 1.27
CA GLY A 89 -8.45 -6.12 2.35
C GLY A 89 -7.03 -5.66 2.05
N ILE A 90 -6.26 -5.39 3.11
CA ILE A 90 -4.90 -4.87 3.04
C ILE A 90 -3.88 -5.83 3.65
N VAL A 91 -2.78 -6.06 2.93
CA VAL A 91 -1.63 -6.82 3.41
C VAL A 91 -0.35 -6.02 3.16
N ALA A 92 0.56 -6.03 4.12
CA ALA A 92 1.83 -5.31 4.01
C ALA A 92 3.00 -6.20 4.48
N SER A 93 4.17 -5.95 3.92
CA SER A 93 5.41 -6.63 4.31
C SER A 93 6.60 -5.67 4.33
N PHE A 94 7.62 -6.04 5.09
CA PHE A 94 8.88 -5.32 5.22
C PHE A 94 10.02 -6.28 4.85
N ASP A 95 10.84 -5.89 3.88
CA ASP A 95 11.98 -6.67 3.33
C ASP A 95 11.60 -8.10 2.83
N ARG A 96 10.30 -8.42 2.70
CA ARG A 96 9.76 -9.74 2.34
C ARG A 96 8.59 -9.59 1.36
N ASN A 97 8.89 -9.18 0.12
CA ASN A 97 7.85 -9.02 -0.92
C ASN A 97 7.16 -10.34 -1.26
N ASP A 98 7.85 -11.48 -1.08
CA ASP A 98 7.29 -12.82 -1.22
C ASP A 98 5.99 -13.02 -0.43
N ILE A 99 5.88 -12.44 0.78
CA ILE A 99 4.69 -12.57 1.63
C ILE A 99 3.44 -11.98 0.95
N ILE A 100 3.56 -10.78 0.36
CA ILE A 100 2.41 -10.13 -0.30
C ILE A 100 2.16 -10.70 -1.69
N ILE A 101 3.18 -11.18 -2.38
CA ILE A 101 3.07 -11.89 -3.65
C ILE A 101 2.34 -13.23 -3.46
N ASP A 102 2.79 -14.04 -2.49
CA ASP A 102 2.16 -15.31 -2.15
C ASP A 102 0.71 -15.14 -1.71
N TRP A 103 0.45 -14.10 -0.90
CA TRP A 103 -0.91 -13.79 -0.49
C TRP A 103 -1.80 -13.47 -1.70
N ALA A 104 -1.35 -12.60 -2.61
CA ALA A 104 -2.11 -12.22 -3.80
C ALA A 104 -2.35 -13.41 -4.73
N ASN A 105 -1.33 -14.24 -4.97
CA ASN A 105 -1.44 -15.43 -5.83
C ASN A 105 -2.36 -16.53 -5.26
N LYS A 106 -2.63 -16.53 -3.95
CA LYS A 106 -3.59 -17.43 -3.30
C LYS A 106 -5.03 -16.94 -3.38
N GLN A 107 -5.26 -15.70 -3.81
CA GLN A 107 -6.61 -15.16 -3.94
C GLN A 107 -7.28 -15.62 -5.24
N PRO A 108 -8.60 -15.68 -5.29
CA PRO A 108 -9.32 -15.82 -6.56
C PRO A 108 -9.17 -14.51 -7.34
N LEU A 109 -8.32 -14.50 -8.37
CA LEU A 109 -8.09 -13.33 -9.21
C LEU A 109 -8.92 -13.40 -10.48
N ALA A 110 -9.61 -12.31 -10.81
CA ALA A 110 -10.28 -12.13 -12.09
C ALA A 110 -9.26 -12.18 -13.25
N LYS A 111 -9.73 -12.45 -14.44
CA LYS A 111 -8.91 -12.50 -15.65
C LYS A 111 -9.48 -11.58 -16.74
N PRO A 112 -8.84 -10.46 -17.01
CA PRO A 112 -7.62 -9.95 -16.38
C PRO A 112 -7.89 -9.29 -15.03
N VAL A 113 -6.96 -9.44 -14.06
CA VAL A 113 -6.93 -8.63 -12.85
C VAL A 113 -6.26 -7.29 -13.14
N THR A 114 -6.84 -6.20 -12.67
CA THR A 114 -6.24 -4.86 -12.78
C THR A 114 -5.17 -4.68 -11.71
N CYS A 115 -3.96 -4.29 -12.13
CA CYS A 115 -2.82 -3.96 -11.25
C CYS A 115 -2.55 -2.46 -11.36
N LEU A 116 -2.87 -1.69 -10.33
CA LEU A 116 -2.81 -0.23 -10.32
C LEU A 116 -1.70 0.25 -9.36
N ALA A 117 -0.79 1.09 -9.86
CA ALA A 117 0.26 1.66 -9.03
C ALA A 117 0.81 2.98 -9.60
N ASP A 118 1.64 3.65 -8.77
CA ASP A 118 2.47 4.76 -9.19
C ASP A 118 3.63 4.31 -10.11
N GLY A 119 4.52 5.23 -10.48
CA GLY A 119 5.66 4.95 -11.33
C GLY A 119 6.87 4.25 -10.67
N HIS A 120 6.73 3.74 -9.44
CA HIS A 120 7.85 3.18 -8.69
C HIS A 120 8.16 1.73 -9.08
N ASP A 121 9.40 1.45 -9.53
CA ASP A 121 9.81 0.13 -10.03
C ASP A 121 9.60 -1.01 -9.02
N GLY A 122 9.84 -0.73 -7.74
CA GLY A 122 9.69 -1.74 -6.69
C GLY A 122 8.27 -2.28 -6.54
N VAL A 123 7.25 -1.51 -6.95
CA VAL A 123 5.86 -1.94 -6.98
C VAL A 123 5.59 -2.79 -8.22
N TRP A 124 6.05 -2.34 -9.38
CA TRP A 124 5.90 -3.08 -10.63
C TRP A 124 6.59 -4.44 -10.61
N ASN A 125 7.72 -4.54 -9.91
CA ASN A 125 8.40 -5.84 -9.71
C ASN A 125 7.54 -6.81 -8.88
N ILE A 126 6.76 -6.33 -7.91
CA ILE A 126 5.79 -7.17 -7.19
C ILE A 126 4.70 -7.67 -8.13
N PHE A 127 4.10 -6.79 -8.92
CA PHE A 127 3.04 -7.19 -9.85
C PHE A 127 3.50 -8.20 -10.90
N LYS A 128 4.76 -8.15 -11.34
CA LYS A 128 5.31 -9.14 -12.29
C LYS A 128 5.26 -10.58 -11.76
N GLU A 129 5.32 -10.75 -10.45
CA GLU A 129 5.28 -12.05 -9.77
C GLU A 129 3.85 -12.49 -9.39
N ILE A 130 2.84 -11.64 -9.66
CA ILE A 130 1.43 -11.95 -9.38
C ILE A 130 0.77 -12.34 -10.68
N SER A 131 0.20 -13.58 -10.75
CA SER A 131 -0.45 -14.11 -11.94
C SER A 131 0.47 -14.10 -13.19
N CYS A 132 -0.01 -14.56 -14.35
CA CYS A 132 0.75 -14.45 -15.59
C CYS A 132 0.47 -13.11 -16.30
N GLN A 133 1.38 -12.68 -17.16
CA GLN A 133 1.31 -11.38 -17.81
C GLN A 133 0.01 -11.16 -18.62
N GLN A 134 -0.47 -12.20 -19.28
CA GLN A 134 -1.71 -12.14 -20.09
C GLN A 134 -2.98 -12.01 -19.25
N ASP A 135 -2.92 -12.42 -17.98
CA ASP A 135 -4.03 -12.34 -17.03
C ASP A 135 -3.96 -11.07 -16.17
N ARG A 136 -3.05 -10.12 -16.47
CA ARG A 136 -2.92 -8.84 -15.79
C ARG A 136 -3.21 -7.67 -16.72
N ARG A 137 -3.85 -6.65 -16.17
CA ARG A 137 -3.98 -5.32 -16.77
C ARG A 137 -3.21 -4.33 -15.90
N GLU A 138 -2.02 -3.95 -16.33
CA GLU A 138 -1.19 -2.99 -15.60
C GLU A 138 -1.58 -1.55 -15.97
N ILE A 139 -1.91 -0.73 -14.97
CA ILE A 139 -2.36 0.66 -15.15
C ILE A 139 -1.52 1.60 -14.28
N LEU A 140 -0.93 2.60 -14.89
CA LEU A 140 -0.26 3.68 -14.20
C LEU A 140 -1.31 4.61 -13.58
N ASP A 141 -1.15 4.95 -12.30
CA ASP A 141 -2.02 5.90 -11.61
C ASP A 141 -2.09 7.25 -12.35
N TRP A 142 -3.30 7.65 -12.71
CA TRP A 142 -3.55 8.92 -13.42
C TRP A 142 -3.14 10.14 -12.61
N TYR A 143 -3.43 10.16 -11.30
CA TYR A 143 -3.15 11.31 -10.47
C TYR A 143 -1.64 11.51 -10.30
N HIS A 144 -0.89 10.45 -10.10
CA HIS A 144 0.58 10.48 -10.07
C HIS A 144 1.18 10.84 -11.43
N LEU A 145 0.60 10.35 -12.52
CA LEU A 145 1.02 10.74 -13.88
C LEU A 145 0.81 12.24 -14.08
N ASN A 146 -0.35 12.77 -13.70
CA ASN A 146 -0.67 14.20 -13.83
C ASN A 146 0.21 15.07 -12.91
N GLU A 147 0.46 14.65 -11.67
CA GLU A 147 1.43 15.33 -10.80
C GLU A 147 2.81 15.43 -11.43
N ASN A 148 3.29 14.35 -12.05
CA ASN A 148 4.58 14.35 -12.74
C ASN A 148 4.58 15.26 -13.97
N LEU A 149 3.47 15.36 -14.69
CA LEU A 149 3.28 16.33 -15.76
C LEU A 149 3.38 17.77 -15.24
N GLN A 150 2.69 18.10 -14.14
CA GLN A 150 2.70 19.46 -13.57
C GLN A 150 4.12 19.85 -13.08
N LYS A 151 4.92 18.91 -12.59
CA LYS A 151 6.33 19.13 -12.18
C LYS A 151 7.24 19.54 -13.33
N VAL A 152 6.86 19.32 -14.59
CA VAL A 152 7.61 19.80 -15.77
C VAL A 152 7.63 21.32 -15.82
N GLY A 153 6.53 21.94 -15.46
CA GLY A 153 6.35 23.40 -15.46
C GLY A 153 6.39 24.03 -16.87
N GLY A 154 6.41 25.35 -16.92
CA GLY A 154 6.49 26.12 -18.15
C GLY A 154 5.11 26.55 -18.69
N SER A 155 4.85 26.36 -19.98
CA SER A 155 3.61 26.85 -20.61
C SER A 155 2.38 26.06 -20.14
N ILE A 156 1.44 26.76 -19.49
CA ILE A 156 0.15 26.20 -19.06
C ILE A 156 -0.63 25.60 -20.24
N LYS A 157 -0.62 26.25 -21.41
CA LYS A 157 -1.27 25.76 -22.62
C LYS A 157 -0.70 24.38 -23.02
N ARG A 158 0.63 24.24 -22.98
CA ARG A 158 1.30 22.97 -23.29
C ARG A 158 0.96 21.87 -22.29
N LEU A 159 0.96 22.19 -20.99
CA LEU A 159 0.62 21.22 -19.93
C LEU A 159 -0.82 20.74 -20.11
N LYS A 160 -1.80 21.61 -20.32
CA LYS A 160 -3.20 21.24 -20.59
C LYS A 160 -3.35 20.36 -21.83
N GLN A 161 -2.62 20.69 -22.90
CA GLN A 161 -2.64 19.87 -24.11
C GLN A 161 -2.03 18.48 -23.89
N ALA A 162 -0.92 18.40 -23.16
CA ALA A 162 -0.31 17.13 -22.77
C ALA A 162 -1.23 16.30 -21.86
N GLU A 163 -1.90 16.93 -20.90
CA GLU A 163 -2.89 16.31 -20.03
C GLU A 163 -4.03 15.67 -20.85
N THR A 164 -4.59 16.41 -21.84
CA THR A 164 -5.62 15.87 -22.74
C THR A 164 -5.12 14.65 -23.51
N TYR A 165 -3.90 14.71 -24.06
CA TYR A 165 -3.35 13.56 -24.80
C TYR A 165 -3.12 12.36 -23.88
N LEU A 166 -2.60 12.57 -22.68
CA LEU A 166 -2.36 11.49 -21.72
C LEU A 166 -3.67 10.90 -21.20
N TRP A 167 -4.69 11.73 -21.00
CA TRP A 167 -6.03 11.28 -20.61
C TRP A 167 -6.64 10.33 -21.64
N GLN A 168 -6.37 10.59 -22.92
CA GLN A 168 -6.78 9.76 -24.04
C GLN A 168 -5.83 8.60 -24.36
N GLY A 169 -4.77 8.40 -23.55
CA GLY A 169 -3.76 7.36 -23.79
C GLY A 169 -2.79 7.66 -24.94
N ASN A 170 -2.81 8.89 -25.48
CA ASN A 170 -1.96 9.27 -26.62
C ASN A 170 -0.57 9.74 -26.16
N VAL A 171 0.22 8.79 -25.68
CA VAL A 171 1.57 9.03 -25.14
C VAL A 171 2.50 9.66 -26.18
N LYS A 172 2.44 9.23 -27.44
CA LYS A 172 3.30 9.75 -28.51
C LYS A 172 3.08 11.24 -28.74
N SER A 173 1.82 11.69 -28.81
CA SER A 173 1.48 13.11 -28.96
C SER A 173 1.88 13.94 -27.72
N ALA A 174 1.75 13.38 -26.52
CA ALA A 174 2.22 14.04 -25.30
C ALA A 174 3.74 14.23 -25.31
N ILE A 175 4.51 13.22 -25.68
CA ILE A 175 5.98 13.31 -25.77
C ILE A 175 6.40 14.34 -26.82
N ALA A 176 5.72 14.41 -27.97
CA ALA A 176 6.04 15.38 -29.03
C ALA A 176 6.00 16.84 -28.57
N LEU A 177 5.18 17.17 -27.56
CA LEU A 177 5.10 18.51 -26.97
C LEU A 177 6.36 18.91 -26.17
N PHE A 178 7.14 17.93 -25.71
CA PHE A 178 8.28 18.13 -24.81
C PHE A 178 9.64 17.76 -25.42
N ILE A 179 9.67 16.96 -26.48
CA ILE A 179 10.90 16.36 -27.05
C ILE A 179 11.96 17.41 -27.42
N GLN A 180 11.54 18.59 -27.86
CA GLN A 180 12.43 19.67 -28.22
C GLN A 180 12.91 20.52 -27.02
N LEU A 181 12.34 20.29 -25.83
CA LEU A 181 12.71 21.04 -24.64
C LEU A 181 13.96 20.43 -24.01
N LYS A 182 15.06 21.19 -23.98
CA LYS A 182 16.34 20.77 -23.36
C LYS A 182 16.32 20.86 -21.83
N LYS A 183 15.23 21.30 -21.21
CA LYS A 183 15.10 21.41 -19.75
C LYS A 183 15.04 20.04 -19.10
N LYS A 184 15.85 19.83 -18.08
CA LYS A 184 15.94 18.54 -17.34
C LYS A 184 14.58 17.95 -16.91
N PRO A 185 13.59 18.73 -16.36
CA PRO A 185 12.29 18.18 -16.04
C PRO A 185 11.53 17.61 -17.26
N ALA A 186 11.57 18.30 -18.40
CA ALA A 186 10.91 17.83 -19.61
C ALA A 186 11.55 16.54 -20.15
N VAL A 187 12.89 16.49 -20.18
CA VAL A 187 13.62 15.28 -20.60
C VAL A 187 13.32 14.10 -19.69
N ASN A 188 13.30 14.32 -18.38
CA ASN A 188 12.97 13.26 -17.41
C ASN A 188 11.53 12.79 -17.58
N PHE A 189 10.59 13.70 -17.82
CA PHE A 189 9.19 13.34 -18.05
C PHE A 189 9.00 12.53 -19.33
N CYS A 190 9.67 12.89 -20.43
CA CYS A 190 9.64 12.06 -21.66
C CYS A 190 10.17 10.64 -21.40
N LYS A 191 11.27 10.50 -20.66
CA LYS A 191 11.80 9.18 -20.27
C LYS A 191 10.81 8.40 -19.39
N TYR A 192 10.12 9.07 -18.49
CA TYR A 192 9.09 8.48 -17.65
C TYR A 192 7.90 7.98 -18.50
N LEU A 193 7.42 8.79 -19.46
CA LEU A 193 6.36 8.39 -20.36
C LEU A 193 6.74 7.18 -21.22
N GLU A 194 7.94 7.17 -21.80
CA GLU A 194 8.43 6.02 -22.59
C GLU A 194 8.52 4.74 -21.75
N LYS A 195 9.00 4.85 -20.50
CA LYS A 195 9.13 3.73 -19.58
C LYS A 195 7.77 3.10 -19.25
N HIS A 196 6.75 3.93 -19.09
CA HIS A 196 5.42 3.49 -18.64
C HIS A 196 4.35 3.46 -19.74
N LYS A 197 4.72 3.64 -21.02
CA LYS A 197 3.79 3.79 -22.13
C LYS A 197 2.73 2.68 -22.24
N GLU A 198 3.10 1.44 -21.94
CA GLU A 198 2.20 0.28 -21.99
C GLU A 198 1.18 0.27 -20.81
N ARG A 199 1.40 1.09 -19.78
CA ARG A 199 0.55 1.22 -18.60
C ARG A 199 -0.31 2.49 -18.64
N ILE A 200 -0.05 3.37 -19.60
CA ILE A 200 -0.84 4.58 -19.83
C ILE A 200 -1.96 4.23 -20.80
N ILE A 201 -3.13 4.03 -20.25
CA ILE A 201 -4.34 3.62 -20.98
C ILE A 201 -5.15 4.83 -21.45
N ASN A 202 -6.22 4.61 -22.17
CA ASN A 202 -7.23 5.63 -22.40
C ASN A 202 -8.10 5.78 -21.14
N TYR A 203 -7.70 6.65 -20.21
CA TYR A 203 -8.38 6.85 -18.93
C TYR A 203 -9.82 7.34 -19.09
N GLU A 204 -10.11 8.14 -20.13
CA GLU A 204 -11.46 8.61 -20.45
C GLU A 204 -12.41 7.44 -20.73
N VAL A 205 -11.98 6.49 -21.54
CA VAL A 205 -12.79 5.31 -21.88
C VAL A 205 -12.96 4.40 -20.67
N PHE A 206 -11.89 4.18 -19.91
CA PHE A 206 -11.90 3.31 -18.74
C PHE A 206 -12.80 3.85 -17.62
N GLN A 207 -12.73 5.16 -17.36
CA GLN A 207 -13.58 5.80 -16.36
C GLN A 207 -15.05 5.85 -16.81
N ARG A 208 -15.32 6.24 -18.05
CA ARG A 208 -16.69 6.35 -18.58
C ARG A 208 -17.42 5.02 -18.59
N ASN A 209 -16.72 3.92 -18.83
CA ASN A 209 -17.30 2.58 -18.90
C ASN A 209 -17.17 1.80 -17.59
N ASP A 210 -16.69 2.43 -16.52
CA ASP A 210 -16.51 1.82 -15.19
C ASP A 210 -15.73 0.49 -15.25
N ILE A 211 -14.66 0.45 -16.07
CA ILE A 211 -13.89 -0.78 -16.29
C ILE A 211 -13.04 -1.12 -15.06
N CYS A 212 -12.42 -0.11 -14.44
CA CYS A 212 -11.62 -0.21 -13.22
C CYS A 212 -11.29 1.18 -12.69
N SER A 213 -10.70 1.24 -11.49
CA SER A 213 -10.15 2.49 -10.95
C SER A 213 -9.00 3.02 -11.83
N ILE A 214 -8.88 4.33 -11.88
CA ILE A 214 -7.80 5.04 -12.61
C ILE A 214 -6.77 5.67 -11.67
N GLY A 215 -6.99 5.56 -10.36
CA GLY A 215 -6.13 6.13 -9.32
C GLY A 215 -5.97 5.20 -8.12
N SER A 216 -4.81 5.20 -7.53
CA SER A 216 -4.40 4.36 -6.41
C SER A 216 -4.91 4.83 -5.02
N GLY A 217 -5.99 5.62 -4.98
CA GLY A 217 -6.52 6.20 -3.74
C GLY A 217 -6.83 5.19 -2.64
N ALA A 218 -7.23 3.97 -3.01
CA ALA A 218 -7.49 2.89 -2.04
C ALA A 218 -6.20 2.50 -1.30
N VAL A 219 -5.10 2.24 -2.02
CA VAL A 219 -3.83 1.87 -1.39
C VAL A 219 -3.17 3.06 -0.69
N GLU A 220 -3.29 4.29 -1.20
CA GLU A 220 -2.83 5.47 -0.49
C GLU A 220 -3.52 5.63 0.88
N SER A 221 -4.84 5.43 0.91
CA SER A 221 -5.60 5.42 2.16
C SER A 221 -5.12 4.31 3.08
N GLY A 222 -4.88 3.11 2.56
CA GLY A 222 -4.32 1.98 3.30
C GLY A 222 -2.94 2.28 3.90
N ILE A 223 -2.02 2.85 3.10
CA ILE A 223 -0.70 3.28 3.57
C ILE A 223 -0.80 4.35 4.67
N LYS A 224 -1.70 5.32 4.53
CA LYS A 224 -1.96 6.33 5.57
C LYS A 224 -2.48 5.68 6.86
N GLN A 225 -3.37 4.69 6.75
CA GLN A 225 -3.89 3.96 7.90
C GLN A 225 -2.82 3.09 8.59
N ILE A 226 -1.97 2.40 7.83
CA ILE A 226 -0.80 1.69 8.36
C ILE A 226 0.13 2.70 9.05
N GLY A 227 0.39 3.83 8.39
CA GLY A 227 1.26 4.89 8.89
C GLY A 227 0.84 5.44 10.26
N ARG A 228 -0.45 5.50 10.57
CA ARG A 228 -0.95 5.90 11.91
C ARG A 228 -0.39 5.04 13.04
N ARG A 229 -0.03 3.79 12.78
CA ARG A 229 0.60 2.91 13.78
C ARG A 229 2.13 2.93 13.67
N ILE A 230 2.66 2.85 12.46
CA ILE A 230 4.10 2.72 12.21
C ILE A 230 4.84 4.03 12.47
N LYS A 231 4.19 5.18 12.21
CA LYS A 231 4.77 6.52 12.35
C LYS A 231 4.24 7.29 13.57
N ILE A 232 3.77 6.60 14.61
CA ILE A 232 3.42 7.27 15.88
C ILE A 232 4.61 8.13 16.33
N SER A 233 4.33 9.34 16.82
CA SER A 233 5.36 10.28 17.27
C SER A 233 6.36 9.61 18.21
N GLY A 234 7.65 9.74 17.91
CA GLY A 234 8.74 9.09 18.65
C GLY A 234 8.95 7.60 18.36
N ALA A 235 8.08 6.94 17.59
CA ALA A 235 8.25 5.52 17.31
C ALA A 235 9.45 5.26 16.39
N SER A 236 10.25 4.28 16.79
CA SER A 236 11.29 3.65 15.97
C SER A 236 11.26 2.15 16.24
N TRP A 237 11.65 1.37 15.27
CA TRP A 237 11.44 -0.08 15.26
C TRP A 237 12.76 -0.82 15.06
N LYS A 238 12.91 -1.96 15.70
CA LYS A 238 13.92 -2.92 15.28
C LYS A 238 13.47 -3.55 13.96
N SER A 239 14.39 -3.69 13.01
CA SER A 239 14.12 -4.25 11.67
C SER A 239 13.39 -5.59 11.74
N GLU A 240 13.81 -6.46 12.64
CA GLU A 240 13.27 -7.81 12.89
C GLU A 240 11.79 -7.82 13.33
N HIS A 241 11.27 -6.71 13.87
CA HIS A 241 9.90 -6.64 14.41
C HIS A 241 8.91 -5.90 13.52
N ILE A 242 9.38 -5.15 12.52
CA ILE A 242 8.50 -4.32 11.67
C ILE A 242 7.46 -5.19 10.94
N GLY A 243 7.89 -6.29 10.36
CA GLY A 243 6.99 -7.21 9.63
C GLY A 243 5.83 -7.68 10.52
N GLN A 244 6.11 -8.02 11.77
CA GLN A 244 5.10 -8.47 12.72
C GLN A 244 4.13 -7.34 13.12
N VAL A 245 4.63 -6.12 13.32
CA VAL A 245 3.79 -4.95 13.64
C VAL A 245 2.92 -4.56 12.43
N LEU A 246 3.43 -4.70 11.21
CA LEU A 246 2.65 -4.51 9.98
C LEU A 246 1.53 -5.56 9.87
N ALA A 247 1.84 -6.85 10.07
CA ALA A 247 0.86 -7.93 10.06
C ALA A 247 -0.24 -7.69 11.10
N HIS A 248 0.12 -7.30 12.31
CA HIS A 248 -0.81 -6.91 13.38
C HIS A 248 -1.72 -5.75 12.95
N ARG A 249 -1.13 -4.67 12.41
CA ARG A 249 -1.90 -3.52 11.97
C ARG A 249 -2.84 -3.86 10.82
N CYS A 250 -2.39 -4.64 9.85
CA CYS A 250 -3.23 -5.12 8.73
C CYS A 250 -4.36 -6.01 9.24
N ALA A 251 -4.10 -6.94 10.15
CA ALA A 251 -5.15 -7.77 10.75
C ALA A 251 -6.21 -6.93 11.47
N TYR A 252 -5.81 -5.86 12.16
CA TYR A 252 -6.74 -4.90 12.76
C TYR A 252 -7.59 -4.18 11.70
N LEU A 253 -6.96 -3.65 10.65
CA LEU A 253 -7.64 -2.93 9.57
C LEU A 253 -8.63 -3.81 8.81
N ASN A 254 -8.30 -5.08 8.64
CA ASN A 254 -9.16 -6.09 8.02
C ASN A 254 -10.24 -6.63 8.97
N GLY A 255 -10.30 -6.16 10.23
CA GLY A 255 -11.24 -6.62 11.24
C GLY A 255 -11.06 -8.09 11.64
N LEU A 256 -9.83 -8.63 11.55
CA LEU A 256 -9.52 -10.03 11.88
C LEU A 256 -9.15 -10.23 13.36
N ILE A 257 -8.89 -9.17 14.12
CA ILE A 257 -8.62 -9.25 15.55
C ILE A 257 -9.93 -9.39 16.32
N GLY A 258 -10.06 -10.47 17.10
CA GLY A 258 -11.21 -10.73 17.96
C GLY A 258 -12.44 -11.25 17.22
N ARG A 259 -12.31 -11.70 15.97
CA ARG A 259 -13.36 -12.52 15.36
C ARG A 259 -13.37 -13.89 16.04
N PRO A 260 -14.56 -14.41 16.40
CA PRO A 260 -14.66 -15.83 16.75
C PRO A 260 -14.12 -16.65 15.54
N PRO A 261 -13.44 -17.79 15.79
CA PRO A 261 -13.06 -18.67 14.71
C PRO A 261 -14.31 -18.97 13.87
N LYS A 262 -14.21 -18.85 12.54
CA LYS A 262 -15.29 -19.31 11.66
C LYS A 262 -15.51 -20.78 12.02
N THR A 263 -16.59 -21.09 12.69
CA THR A 263 -17.07 -22.46 12.83
C THR A 263 -17.16 -23.00 11.41
N ALA A 264 -16.38 -24.03 11.11
CA ALA A 264 -16.52 -24.74 9.86
C ALA A 264 -18.00 -25.10 9.75
N GLN A 265 -18.69 -24.52 8.76
CA GLN A 265 -20.02 -25.01 8.41
C GLN A 265 -19.79 -26.42 7.89
N VAL A 266 -20.22 -27.38 8.71
CA VAL A 266 -20.31 -28.81 8.38
C VAL A 266 -21.35 -28.99 7.28
#